data_ab935b2651f583e9caa501400531a11e
#
_entry.id   ab935b2651f583e9caa501400531a11e
#
_cell.length_a   1.000
_cell.length_b   1.000
_cell.length_c   1.000
_cell.angle_alpha   90.00
_cell.angle_beta   90.00
_cell.angle_gamma   90.00
#
_symmetry.space_group_name_H-M   'P 1'
#
loop_
_entity.id
_entity.type
_entity.pdbx_description
1 polymer ?
#
loop_
_entity_poly.entity_id
_entity_poly.type
_entity_poly.pdbx_seq_one_letter_code
_entity_poly.pdbx_strand_id
1 'polypeptide(L)'
;MPYRLAIIIPNYRTPRLTVDCLASVEPEIDKMSDCVVVVENGSKDDSAERIKAAIAQHGWQRWVRLLRSEVNLGFPAGCNLGLRAVEADNYMLLNNDTIVRPGAVASLLKALDEHPDVGIVTPRLEHPDGSPQTSCFYYRSPKTELLKAAATGPLQRLLGRSDGTMPLSDVPTEAEWVCFACVVIRRDVVRQVGLLEDGYFLYFDDIDYCRRAWKAGWHVLYWPEAKIVHLVGKSNPLEALAAARKRKPYYFYASRTWYYAKFYGRTGPLLANLCWTAGRALGLARELTGNKQVHTSEKEWLDIWTNWLKPFKPPKRWEAGNSKGNSTDSVQADKQSMETST
;
A
#
# COMPACT_ATOMS: atom_id res chain seq x y z
N MET A 1 6.62 12.67 27.48
CA MET A 1 7.51 12.93 26.32
C MET A 1 6.98 12.13 25.15
N PRO A 2 7.14 12.58 23.90
CA PRO A 2 6.79 11.78 22.73
C PRO A 2 7.66 10.51 22.68
N TYR A 3 7.15 9.46 22.04
CA TYR A 3 7.95 8.28 21.72
C TYR A 3 9.01 8.63 20.68
N ARG A 4 10.15 7.94 20.67
CA ARG A 4 11.15 8.06 19.59
C ARG A 4 10.57 7.53 18.26
N LEU A 5 9.89 6.37 18.35
CA LEU A 5 9.24 5.72 17.24
C LEU A 5 7.87 5.18 17.63
N ALA A 6 6.86 5.42 16.82
CA ALA A 6 5.56 4.76 16.89
C ALA A 6 5.33 3.92 15.65
N ILE A 7 5.17 2.60 15.81
CA ILE A 7 4.89 1.68 14.69
C ILE A 7 3.39 1.45 14.63
N ILE A 8 2.76 1.74 13.50
CA ILE A 8 1.34 1.60 13.26
C ILE A 8 1.10 0.39 12.37
N ILE A 9 0.37 -0.62 12.87
CA ILE A 9 0.10 -1.88 12.19
C ILE A 9 -1.41 -2.05 12.04
N PRO A 10 -2.00 -1.76 10.86
CA PRO A 10 -3.41 -2.05 10.61
C PRO A 10 -3.64 -3.55 10.39
N ASN A 11 -4.67 -4.09 11.02
CA ASN A 11 -5.15 -5.47 10.86
C ASN A 11 -6.56 -5.49 10.29
N TYR A 12 -6.79 -6.36 9.33
CA TYR A 12 -8.13 -6.72 8.88
C TYR A 12 -8.19 -8.21 8.56
N ARG A 13 -8.88 -9.00 9.42
CA ARG A 13 -9.12 -10.45 9.28
C ARG A 13 -7.87 -11.34 9.18
N THR A 14 -6.71 -10.85 9.58
CA THR A 14 -5.43 -11.56 9.51
C THR A 14 -4.68 -11.54 10.84
N PRO A 15 -5.29 -11.94 11.97
CA PRO A 15 -4.70 -11.79 13.30
C PRO A 15 -3.39 -12.57 13.46
N ARG A 16 -3.23 -13.73 12.78
CA ARG A 16 -1.99 -14.51 12.83
C ARG A 16 -0.82 -13.74 12.21
N LEU A 17 -1.01 -13.13 11.04
CA LEU A 17 0.02 -12.32 10.40
C LEU A 17 0.42 -11.15 11.29
N THR A 18 -0.55 -10.51 11.96
CA THR A 18 -0.28 -9.42 12.92
C THR A 18 0.59 -9.89 14.08
N VAL A 19 0.32 -11.07 14.63
CA VAL A 19 1.13 -11.64 15.72
C VAL A 19 2.54 -11.98 15.26
N ASP A 20 2.68 -12.59 14.08
CA ASP A 20 3.98 -12.92 13.48
C ASP A 20 4.80 -11.63 13.19
N CYS A 21 4.13 -10.58 12.70
CA CYS A 21 4.74 -9.26 12.50
C CYS A 21 5.22 -8.65 13.84
N LEU A 22 4.38 -8.64 14.88
CA LEU A 22 4.75 -8.16 16.22
C LEU A 22 5.94 -8.90 16.78
N ALA A 23 6.01 -10.23 16.64
CA ALA A 23 7.12 -11.05 17.07
C ALA A 23 8.43 -10.66 16.35
N SER A 24 8.37 -10.25 15.09
CA SER A 24 9.54 -9.78 14.35
C SER A 24 9.95 -8.35 14.71
N VAL A 25 9.01 -7.52 15.17
CA VAL A 25 9.26 -6.15 15.63
C VAL A 25 9.87 -6.11 17.02
N GLU A 26 9.49 -7.06 17.89
CA GLU A 26 9.91 -7.06 19.31
C GLU A 26 11.43 -6.90 19.55
N PRO A 27 12.33 -7.60 18.83
CA PRO A 27 13.78 -7.46 19.01
C PRO A 27 14.36 -6.17 18.43
N GLU A 28 13.59 -5.43 17.62
CA GLU A 28 14.04 -4.28 16.83
C GLU A 28 13.79 -2.94 17.54
N ILE A 29 12.99 -2.92 18.60
CA ILE A 29 12.55 -1.70 19.27
C ILE A 29 13.14 -1.55 20.66
N ASP A 30 13.32 -0.30 21.08
CA ASP A 30 13.53 0.03 22.50
C ASP A 30 12.17 0.17 23.19
N LYS A 31 11.81 -0.83 24.00
CA LYS A 31 10.51 -0.92 24.69
C LYS A 31 10.27 0.22 25.71
N MET A 32 11.27 1.08 25.97
CA MET A 32 11.14 2.24 26.84
C MET A 32 10.81 3.53 26.08
N SER A 33 11.32 3.65 24.86
CA SER A 33 11.18 4.86 24.04
C SER A 33 10.30 4.66 22.78
N ASP A 34 10.00 3.41 22.41
CA ASP A 34 9.19 3.08 21.24
C ASP A 34 7.85 2.45 21.63
N CYS A 35 6.85 2.56 20.77
CA CYS A 35 5.58 1.87 20.94
C CYS A 35 5.04 1.32 19.62
N VAL A 36 4.18 0.32 19.73
CA VAL A 36 3.42 -0.22 18.60
C VAL A 36 1.93 0.00 18.84
N VAL A 37 1.23 0.47 17.83
CA VAL A 37 -0.22 0.62 17.81
C VAL A 37 -0.78 -0.33 16.75
N VAL A 38 -1.38 -1.41 17.20
CA VAL A 38 -2.15 -2.30 16.33
C VAL A 38 -3.55 -1.73 16.18
N VAL A 39 -3.99 -1.49 14.96
CA VAL A 39 -5.34 -1.02 14.66
C VAL A 39 -6.14 -2.18 14.10
N GLU A 40 -7.00 -2.78 14.91
CA GLU A 40 -8.01 -3.74 14.44
C GLU A 40 -9.09 -2.96 13.69
N ASN A 41 -9.13 -3.11 12.36
CA ASN A 41 -9.85 -2.24 11.45
C ASN A 41 -11.23 -2.80 11.09
N GLY A 42 -12.02 -3.19 12.09
CA GLY A 42 -13.42 -3.60 11.92
C GLY A 42 -13.58 -4.97 11.24
N SER A 43 -12.80 -5.96 11.62
CA SER A 43 -12.81 -7.32 11.04
C SER A 43 -14.14 -8.05 11.25
N LYS A 44 -14.84 -7.75 12.34
CA LYS A 44 -16.12 -8.40 12.75
C LYS A 44 -16.01 -9.93 12.86
N ASP A 45 -14.84 -10.39 13.29
CA ASP A 45 -14.52 -11.78 13.65
C ASP A 45 -13.74 -11.81 14.97
N ASP A 46 -13.10 -12.92 15.31
CA ASP A 46 -12.29 -13.09 16.53
C ASP A 46 -10.90 -12.44 16.47
N SER A 47 -10.59 -11.64 15.44
CA SER A 47 -9.25 -11.05 15.24
C SER A 47 -8.78 -10.23 16.43
N ALA A 48 -9.66 -9.37 16.96
CA ALA A 48 -9.32 -8.51 18.09
C ALA A 48 -9.01 -9.31 19.35
N GLU A 49 -9.80 -10.34 19.66
CA GLU A 49 -9.63 -11.21 20.81
C GLU A 49 -8.35 -12.01 20.70
N ARG A 50 -8.04 -12.54 19.51
CA ARG A 50 -6.79 -13.29 19.24
C ARG A 50 -5.55 -12.42 19.38
N ILE A 51 -5.56 -11.21 18.83
CA ILE A 51 -4.45 -10.25 18.99
C ILE A 51 -4.29 -9.87 20.45
N LYS A 52 -5.39 -9.57 21.18
CA LYS A 52 -5.37 -9.26 22.61
C LYS A 52 -4.81 -10.40 23.44
N ALA A 53 -5.21 -11.63 23.14
CA ALA A 53 -4.69 -12.83 23.82
C ALA A 53 -3.19 -13.01 23.58
N ALA A 54 -2.72 -12.83 22.34
CA ALA A 54 -1.30 -12.92 22.01
C ALA A 54 -0.48 -11.83 22.73
N ILE A 55 -0.96 -10.58 22.76
CA ILE A 55 -0.31 -9.48 23.51
C ILE A 55 -0.14 -9.88 24.99
N ALA A 56 -1.15 -10.49 25.62
CA ALA A 56 -1.08 -10.94 27.00
C ALA A 56 -0.11 -12.11 27.18
N GLN A 57 -0.19 -13.10 26.29
CA GLN A 57 0.64 -14.31 26.34
C GLN A 57 2.13 -14.02 26.22
N HIS A 58 2.51 -13.09 25.33
CA HIS A 58 3.89 -12.70 25.07
C HIS A 58 4.42 -11.58 25.98
N GLY A 59 3.58 -11.03 26.87
CA GLY A 59 3.99 -9.94 27.76
C GLY A 59 4.21 -8.59 27.05
N TRP A 60 3.54 -8.36 25.93
CA TRP A 60 3.72 -7.16 25.08
C TRP A 60 2.94 -5.92 25.54
N GLN A 61 2.17 -6.00 26.63
CA GLN A 61 1.26 -4.93 27.09
C GLN A 61 1.96 -3.59 27.37
N ARG A 62 3.28 -3.61 27.63
CA ARG A 62 4.06 -2.40 27.95
C ARG A 62 4.31 -1.54 26.70
N TRP A 63 4.42 -2.15 25.53
CA TRP A 63 4.81 -1.47 24.29
C TRP A 63 3.82 -1.65 23.13
N VAL A 64 2.84 -2.56 23.22
CA VAL A 64 1.77 -2.74 22.23
C VAL A 64 0.46 -2.21 22.78
N ARG A 65 -0.20 -1.34 22.00
CA ARG A 65 -1.58 -0.88 22.20
C ARG A 65 -2.46 -1.45 21.09
N LEU A 66 -3.63 -2.00 21.46
CA LEU A 66 -4.64 -2.44 20.51
C LEU A 66 -5.77 -1.42 20.46
N LEU A 67 -5.97 -0.79 19.31
CA LEU A 67 -7.12 0.05 18.99
C LEU A 67 -8.11 -0.75 18.17
N ARG A 68 -9.42 -0.47 18.33
CA ARG A 68 -10.50 -1.14 17.59
C ARG A 68 -11.35 -0.11 16.86
N SER A 69 -11.65 -0.42 15.61
CA SER A 69 -12.68 0.27 14.83
C SER A 69 -13.92 -0.58 14.69
N GLU A 70 -15.11 0.04 14.75
CA GLU A 70 -16.38 -0.65 14.54
C GLU A 70 -16.59 -1.09 13.08
N VAL A 71 -15.93 -0.47 12.13
CA VAL A 71 -16.07 -0.72 10.69
C VAL A 71 -14.71 -0.72 10.00
N ASN A 72 -14.62 -1.41 8.87
CA ASN A 72 -13.43 -1.31 8.03
C ASN A 72 -13.36 0.08 7.37
N LEU A 73 -12.41 0.87 7.82
CA LEU A 73 -12.17 2.24 7.36
C LEU A 73 -11.32 2.30 6.08
N GLY A 74 -10.74 1.17 5.65
CA GLY A 74 -9.67 1.12 4.66
C GLY A 74 -8.30 1.36 5.29
N PHE A 75 -7.24 1.27 4.48
CA PHE A 75 -5.87 1.34 4.97
C PHE A 75 -5.50 2.74 5.51
N PRO A 76 -5.66 3.85 4.75
CA PRO A 76 -5.20 5.16 5.22
C PRO A 76 -5.95 5.63 6.47
N ALA A 77 -7.27 5.46 6.54
CA ALA A 77 -8.04 5.86 7.72
C ALA A 77 -7.74 4.96 8.92
N GLY A 78 -7.45 3.68 8.71
CA GLY A 78 -6.94 2.78 9.75
C GLY A 78 -5.59 3.25 10.29
N CYS A 79 -4.63 3.56 9.42
CA CYS A 79 -3.34 4.15 9.83
C CYS A 79 -3.53 5.47 10.59
N ASN A 80 -4.45 6.32 10.14
CA ASN A 80 -4.75 7.60 10.78
C ASN A 80 -5.28 7.45 12.22
N LEU A 81 -6.02 6.37 12.53
CA LEU A 81 -6.41 6.08 13.91
C LEU A 81 -5.18 5.85 14.79
N GLY A 82 -4.21 5.08 14.31
CA GLY A 82 -2.96 4.84 15.02
C GLY A 82 -2.13 6.11 15.18
N LEU A 83 -1.97 6.89 14.10
CA LEU A 83 -1.23 8.15 14.10
C LEU A 83 -1.79 9.17 15.10
N ARG A 84 -3.12 9.24 15.26
CA ARG A 84 -3.78 10.15 16.24
C ARG A 84 -3.67 9.67 17.68
N ALA A 85 -3.43 8.38 17.91
CA ALA A 85 -3.45 7.78 19.23
C ALA A 85 -2.17 7.98 20.04
N VAL A 86 -1.07 8.39 19.38
CA VAL A 86 0.25 8.53 20.00
C VAL A 86 1.02 9.70 19.39
N GLU A 87 1.89 10.30 20.19
CA GLU A 87 2.87 11.28 19.70
C GLU A 87 4.26 10.65 19.67
N ALA A 88 4.93 10.76 18.55
CA ALA A 88 6.28 10.25 18.35
C ALA A 88 7.12 11.19 17.50
N ASP A 89 8.44 11.08 17.55
CA ASP A 89 9.35 11.81 16.67
C ASP A 89 9.37 11.24 15.27
N ASN A 90 9.14 9.92 15.15
CA ASN A 90 9.02 9.22 13.89
C ASN A 90 7.83 8.24 13.93
N TYR A 91 7.16 8.06 12.81
CA TYR A 91 6.05 7.14 12.65
C TYR A 91 6.39 6.10 11.59
N MET A 92 6.34 4.82 11.94
CA MET A 92 6.50 3.73 10.99
C MET A 92 5.12 3.16 10.66
N LEU A 93 4.71 3.24 9.40
CA LEU A 93 3.56 2.50 8.90
C LEU A 93 4.08 1.14 8.43
N LEU A 94 3.50 0.07 8.96
CA LEU A 94 3.96 -1.29 8.71
C LEU A 94 2.77 -2.21 8.43
N ASN A 95 2.74 -2.83 7.27
CA ASN A 95 1.74 -3.84 6.97
C ASN A 95 1.89 -5.05 7.90
N ASN A 96 0.77 -5.64 8.30
CA ASN A 96 0.77 -6.78 9.19
C ASN A 96 1.24 -8.10 8.56
N ASP A 97 1.39 -8.15 7.23
CA ASP A 97 1.96 -9.26 6.48
C ASP A 97 3.46 -9.03 6.14
N THR A 98 4.16 -8.41 7.08
CA THR A 98 5.61 -8.18 6.99
C THR A 98 6.38 -8.87 8.12
N ILE A 99 7.65 -9.20 7.85
CA ILE A 99 8.61 -9.69 8.84
C ILE A 99 9.83 -8.77 8.81
N VAL A 100 10.10 -8.12 9.91
CA VAL A 100 11.22 -7.19 10.06
C VAL A 100 12.52 -7.97 10.21
N ARG A 101 13.52 -7.68 9.38
CA ARG A 101 14.84 -8.30 9.49
C ARG A 101 15.67 -7.62 10.57
N PRO A 102 16.64 -8.33 11.21
CA PRO A 102 17.50 -7.76 12.22
C PRO A 102 18.21 -6.48 11.79
N GLY A 103 18.14 -5.44 12.62
CA GLY A 103 18.75 -4.13 12.40
C GLY A 103 17.99 -3.20 11.45
N ALA A 104 16.85 -3.63 10.88
CA ALA A 104 16.13 -2.83 9.89
C ALA A 104 15.57 -1.53 10.46
N VAL A 105 14.98 -1.57 11.66
CA VAL A 105 14.43 -0.36 12.31
C VAL A 105 15.53 0.65 12.62
N ALA A 106 16.63 0.20 13.21
CA ALA A 106 17.77 1.07 13.52
C ALA A 106 18.38 1.69 12.26
N SER A 107 18.49 0.91 11.15
CA SER A 107 19.00 1.38 9.87
C SER A 107 18.09 2.44 9.25
N LEU A 108 16.75 2.31 9.32
CA LEU A 108 15.82 3.31 8.81
C LEU A 108 15.87 4.62 9.63
N LEU A 109 15.97 4.55 10.94
CA LEU A 109 16.11 5.74 11.79
C LEU A 109 17.44 6.44 11.52
N LYS A 110 18.54 5.69 11.40
CA LYS A 110 19.85 6.22 11.00
C LYS A 110 19.78 6.95 9.66
N ALA A 111 19.10 6.37 8.65
CA ALA A 111 18.95 7.03 7.36
C ALA A 111 18.24 8.39 7.47
N LEU A 112 17.23 8.50 8.34
CA LEU A 112 16.61 9.80 8.61
C LEU A 112 17.58 10.76 9.30
N ASP A 113 18.35 10.31 10.29
CA ASP A 113 19.29 11.17 11.03
C ASP A 113 20.39 11.72 10.09
N GLU A 114 20.89 10.90 9.16
CA GLU A 114 21.93 11.28 8.20
C GLU A 114 21.42 12.18 7.06
N HIS A 115 20.09 12.18 6.79
CA HIS A 115 19.49 12.92 5.68
C HIS A 115 18.36 13.84 6.20
N PRO A 116 18.65 15.03 6.72
CA PRO A 116 17.65 15.91 7.35
C PRO A 116 16.58 16.45 6.40
N ASP A 117 16.81 16.44 5.10
CA ASP A 117 15.87 16.80 4.02
C ASP A 117 14.92 15.66 3.63
N VAL A 118 15.25 14.42 4.05
CA VAL A 118 14.40 13.25 3.84
C VAL A 118 13.29 13.22 4.87
N GLY A 119 12.05 13.26 4.40
CA GLY A 119 10.84 13.17 5.25
C GLY A 119 10.26 11.77 5.38
N ILE A 120 10.51 10.93 4.38
CA ILE A 120 9.98 9.55 4.28
C ILE A 120 11.12 8.64 3.85
N VAL A 121 11.34 7.55 4.59
CA VAL A 121 12.29 6.50 4.22
C VAL A 121 11.58 5.14 4.13
N THR A 122 11.94 4.34 3.13
CA THR A 122 11.43 2.98 2.92
C THR A 122 12.58 1.98 2.83
N PRO A 123 12.42 0.75 3.40
CA PRO A 123 13.41 -0.30 3.28
C PRO A 123 13.37 -0.99 1.91
N ARG A 124 14.33 -1.86 1.68
CA ARG A 124 14.23 -2.91 0.67
C ARG A 124 13.16 -3.91 1.12
N LEU A 125 12.09 -4.02 0.35
CA LEU A 125 11.12 -5.08 0.50
C LEU A 125 11.64 -6.34 -0.20
N GLU A 126 11.49 -7.49 0.46
CA GLU A 126 11.96 -8.79 -0.03
C GLU A 126 10.82 -9.81 -0.06
N HIS A 127 10.89 -10.75 -0.97
CA HIS A 127 10.14 -12.01 -0.88
C HIS A 127 10.72 -12.90 0.23
N PRO A 128 9.99 -13.95 0.67
CA PRO A 128 10.51 -14.88 1.69
C PRO A 128 11.85 -15.54 1.34
N ASP A 129 12.15 -15.68 0.06
CA ASP A 129 13.42 -16.21 -0.46
C ASP A 129 14.57 -15.19 -0.48
N GLY A 130 14.32 -13.94 -0.06
CA GLY A 130 15.29 -12.85 -0.03
C GLY A 130 15.42 -12.09 -1.36
N SER A 131 14.70 -12.49 -2.40
CA SER A 131 14.68 -11.73 -3.66
C SER A 131 13.98 -10.38 -3.49
N PRO A 132 14.48 -9.28 -4.13
CA PRO A 132 13.93 -7.95 -3.94
C PRO A 132 12.55 -7.79 -4.59
N GLN A 133 11.67 -7.05 -3.93
CA GLN A 133 10.40 -6.60 -4.48
C GLN A 133 10.52 -5.17 -5.00
N THR A 134 9.81 -4.85 -6.08
CA THR A 134 9.66 -3.48 -6.55
C THR A 134 8.81 -2.68 -5.56
N SER A 135 9.39 -1.65 -4.95
CA SER A 135 8.72 -0.79 -3.95
C SER A 135 8.82 0.70 -4.27
N CYS A 136 9.61 1.08 -5.28
CA CYS A 136 9.87 2.46 -5.69
C CYS A 136 9.28 2.74 -7.07
N PHE A 137 8.69 3.92 -7.24
CA PHE A 137 7.91 4.22 -8.44
C PHE A 137 8.02 5.69 -8.84
N TYR A 138 7.66 5.98 -10.10
CA TYR A 138 7.43 7.31 -10.63
C TYR A 138 5.94 7.70 -10.55
N TYR A 139 5.66 9.00 -10.38
CA TYR A 139 4.27 9.47 -10.28
C TYR A 139 3.43 9.10 -11.49
N ARG A 140 2.22 8.66 -11.19
CA ARG A 140 1.22 8.38 -12.22
C ARG A 140 0.71 9.67 -12.85
N SER A 141 0.56 9.65 -14.17
CA SER A 141 0.03 10.75 -14.98
C SER A 141 -0.86 10.20 -16.09
N PRO A 142 -1.68 11.01 -16.76
CA PRO A 142 -2.41 10.58 -17.95
C PRO A 142 -1.50 9.95 -19.01
N LYS A 143 -0.28 10.47 -19.18
CA LYS A 143 0.73 9.90 -20.09
C LYS A 143 1.12 8.46 -19.69
N THR A 144 1.30 8.19 -18.40
CA THR A 144 1.64 6.83 -17.94
C THR A 144 0.50 5.85 -18.14
N GLU A 145 -0.76 6.31 -18.10
CA GLU A 145 -1.92 5.47 -18.44
C GLU A 145 -1.90 5.03 -19.90
N LEU A 146 -1.56 5.94 -20.83
CA LEU A 146 -1.40 5.63 -22.25
C LEU A 146 -0.31 4.57 -22.45
N LEU A 147 0.87 4.81 -21.87
CA LEU A 147 2.03 3.93 -22.03
C LEU A 147 1.76 2.53 -21.48
N LYS A 148 1.13 2.45 -20.30
CA LYS A 148 0.76 1.20 -19.65
C LYS A 148 -0.26 0.41 -20.47
N ALA A 149 -1.30 1.08 -20.99
CA ALA A 149 -2.33 0.43 -21.77
C ALA A 149 -1.85 0.00 -23.17
N ALA A 150 -0.93 0.77 -23.78
CA ALA A 150 -0.32 0.43 -25.07
C ALA A 150 0.65 -0.76 -24.95
N ALA A 151 1.40 -0.86 -23.85
CA ALA A 151 2.37 -1.90 -23.56
C ALA A 151 3.31 -2.19 -24.77
N THR A 152 3.79 -1.13 -25.45
CA THR A 152 4.65 -1.23 -26.64
C THR A 152 6.03 -0.65 -26.37
N GLY A 153 7.09 -1.42 -26.64
CA GLY A 153 8.48 -1.00 -26.44
C GLY A 153 8.88 0.26 -27.23
N PRO A 154 8.53 0.39 -28.52
CA PRO A 154 8.82 1.60 -29.30
C PRO A 154 8.25 2.87 -28.69
N LEU A 155 6.98 2.83 -28.26
CA LEU A 155 6.33 3.99 -27.65
C LEU A 155 6.98 4.35 -26.30
N GLN A 156 7.38 3.34 -25.54
CA GLN A 156 8.08 3.52 -24.27
C GLN A 156 9.45 4.19 -24.49
N ARG A 157 10.21 3.77 -25.52
CA ARG A 157 11.49 4.38 -25.86
C ARG A 157 11.36 5.84 -26.29
N LEU A 158 10.30 6.16 -27.05
CA LEU A 158 10.04 7.51 -27.56
C LEU A 158 9.57 8.47 -26.47
N LEU A 159 8.66 8.03 -25.62
CA LEU A 159 8.00 8.87 -24.63
C LEU A 159 8.62 8.80 -23.22
N GLY A 160 9.64 7.98 -23.03
CA GLY A 160 10.30 7.76 -21.74
C GLY A 160 9.47 6.91 -20.79
N ARG A 161 9.81 6.84 -19.53
CA ARG A 161 9.24 6.07 -18.40
C ARG A 161 7.87 5.42 -18.67
N SER A 162 7.84 4.09 -18.71
CA SER A 162 6.71 3.38 -19.31
C SER A 162 5.68 2.83 -18.34
N ASP A 163 6.14 2.30 -17.20
CA ASP A 163 5.31 1.48 -16.34
C ASP A 163 5.12 2.08 -14.93
N GLY A 164 5.81 3.17 -14.66
CA GLY A 164 5.80 3.82 -13.36
C GLY A 164 6.67 3.12 -12.32
N THR A 165 7.37 2.02 -12.67
CA THR A 165 8.31 1.36 -11.76
C THR A 165 9.71 1.94 -11.89
N MET A 166 10.42 2.06 -10.76
CA MET A 166 11.84 2.38 -10.75
C MET A 166 12.65 1.08 -10.81
N PRO A 167 13.85 1.10 -11.41
CA PRO A 167 14.75 -0.03 -11.35
C PRO A 167 15.06 -0.43 -9.90
N LEU A 168 15.24 -1.72 -9.66
CA LEU A 168 15.76 -2.20 -8.38
C LEU A 168 17.18 -1.63 -8.18
N SER A 169 17.49 -1.22 -6.96
CA SER A 169 18.76 -0.61 -6.59
C SER A 169 19.31 -1.27 -5.33
N ASP A 170 20.62 -1.44 -5.27
CA ASP A 170 21.32 -1.91 -4.07
C ASP A 170 22.01 -0.73 -3.32
N VAL A 171 21.75 0.51 -3.77
CA VAL A 171 22.24 1.74 -3.14
C VAL A 171 21.08 2.66 -2.78
N PRO A 172 21.24 3.54 -1.76
CA PRO A 172 20.26 4.55 -1.43
C PRO A 172 19.83 5.35 -2.66
N THR A 173 18.51 5.48 -2.86
CA THR A 173 17.97 6.07 -4.08
C THR A 173 16.75 6.93 -3.74
N GLU A 174 16.72 8.16 -4.23
CA GLU A 174 15.53 9.01 -4.13
C GLU A 174 14.42 8.48 -5.04
N ALA A 175 13.22 8.37 -4.50
CA ALA A 175 12.04 7.91 -5.21
C ALA A 175 10.97 9.00 -5.28
N GLU A 176 10.17 9.01 -6.35
CA GLU A 176 9.02 9.92 -6.41
C GLU A 176 7.92 9.45 -5.44
N TRP A 177 7.66 8.14 -5.37
CA TRP A 177 6.82 7.55 -4.34
C TRP A 177 7.19 6.08 -4.10
N VAL A 178 6.80 5.58 -2.94
CA VAL A 178 7.11 4.23 -2.47
C VAL A 178 5.87 3.53 -1.94
N CYS A 179 5.86 2.19 -2.00
CA CYS A 179 4.80 1.38 -1.43
C CYS A 179 4.80 1.47 0.11
N PHE A 180 3.63 1.69 0.71
CA PHE A 180 3.48 1.81 2.15
C PHE A 180 3.31 0.46 2.87
N ALA A 181 3.90 -0.61 2.32
CA ALA A 181 4.05 -1.86 3.08
C ALA A 181 4.98 -1.66 4.29
N CYS A 182 6.00 -0.81 4.15
CA CYS A 182 6.80 -0.27 5.24
C CYS A 182 7.39 1.09 4.88
N VAL A 183 7.11 2.10 5.68
CA VAL A 183 7.74 3.43 5.60
C VAL A 183 7.93 4.01 6.99
N VAL A 184 9.00 4.79 7.18
CA VAL A 184 9.15 5.66 8.36
C VAL A 184 8.99 7.10 7.91
N ILE A 185 8.14 7.85 8.61
CA ILE A 185 7.75 9.21 8.32
C ILE A 185 8.13 10.09 9.51
N ARG A 186 8.85 11.18 9.29
CA ARG A 186 9.14 12.16 10.33
C ARG A 186 7.87 12.81 10.87
N ARG A 187 7.86 13.13 12.16
CA ARG A 187 6.78 13.93 12.78
C ARG A 187 6.54 15.25 12.04
N ASP A 188 7.60 15.91 11.59
CA ASP A 188 7.51 17.20 10.93
C ASP A 188 6.80 17.11 9.58
N VAL A 189 6.96 15.99 8.85
CA VAL A 189 6.15 15.71 7.66
C VAL A 189 4.67 15.58 8.03
N VAL A 190 4.35 14.80 9.08
CA VAL A 190 2.96 14.63 9.54
C VAL A 190 2.35 15.96 9.98
N ARG A 191 3.12 16.82 10.64
CA ARG A 191 2.68 18.17 11.06
C ARG A 191 2.44 19.11 9.89
N GLN A 192 3.31 19.11 8.88
CA GLN A 192 3.26 20.02 7.75
C GLN A 192 2.28 19.54 6.66
N VAL A 193 2.29 18.26 6.34
CA VAL A 193 1.51 17.63 5.26
C VAL A 193 0.14 17.18 5.73
N GLY A 194 0.01 16.89 7.03
CA GLY A 194 -1.18 16.28 7.64
C GLY A 194 -1.15 14.76 7.57
N LEU A 195 -2.29 14.16 7.86
CA LEU A 195 -2.49 12.72 7.86
C LEU A 195 -2.66 12.16 6.43
N LEU A 196 -2.73 10.83 6.31
CA LEU A 196 -3.07 10.19 5.04
C LEU A 196 -4.47 10.64 4.60
N GLU A 197 -4.69 10.70 3.29
CA GLU A 197 -6.00 11.06 2.74
C GLU A 197 -6.99 9.91 2.90
N ASP A 198 -8.00 10.07 3.76
CA ASP A 198 -9.02 9.07 4.07
C ASP A 198 -10.14 8.96 3.02
N GLY A 199 -10.08 9.79 1.98
CA GLY A 199 -10.87 9.64 0.77
C GLY A 199 -10.48 8.43 -0.07
N TYR A 200 -9.32 7.83 0.16
CA TYR A 200 -8.94 6.53 -0.37
C TYR A 200 -9.38 5.42 0.59
N PHE A 201 -9.91 4.33 0.04
CA PHE A 201 -10.14 3.13 0.86
C PHE A 201 -8.88 2.26 0.94
N LEU A 202 -8.25 2.06 -0.22
CA LEU A 202 -7.03 1.29 -0.39
C LEU A 202 -6.41 1.63 -1.73
N TYR A 203 -5.07 1.69 -1.81
CA TYR A 203 -4.28 2.12 -2.96
C TYR A 203 -4.41 3.61 -3.31
N PHE A 204 -3.37 4.16 -3.88
CA PHE A 204 -3.17 5.56 -4.21
C PHE A 204 -2.99 6.50 -2.99
N ASP A 205 -3.17 6.00 -1.79
CA ASP A 205 -2.89 6.74 -0.54
C ASP A 205 -1.38 6.96 -0.36
N ASP A 206 -0.57 5.99 -0.73
CA ASP A 206 0.88 6.02 -0.73
C ASP A 206 1.44 7.05 -1.73
N ILE A 207 1.05 6.98 -2.99
CA ILE A 207 1.45 7.96 -4.01
C ILE A 207 0.92 9.37 -3.69
N ASP A 208 -0.27 9.48 -3.13
CA ASP A 208 -0.83 10.77 -2.68
C ASP A 208 0.04 11.38 -1.58
N TYR A 209 0.38 10.60 -0.56
CA TYR A 209 1.14 11.08 0.59
C TYR A 209 2.54 11.50 0.19
N CYS A 210 3.26 10.67 -0.55
CA CYS A 210 4.59 11.01 -1.08
C CYS A 210 4.56 12.28 -1.93
N ARG A 211 3.53 12.44 -2.79
CA ARG A 211 3.40 13.63 -3.63
C ARG A 211 3.08 14.89 -2.84
N ARG A 212 2.32 14.80 -1.75
CA ARG A 212 2.09 15.93 -0.83
C ARG A 212 3.35 16.27 -0.04
N ALA A 213 4.09 15.27 0.43
CA ALA A 213 5.36 15.46 1.11
C ALA A 213 6.38 16.15 0.19
N TRP A 214 6.51 15.68 -1.05
CA TRP A 214 7.39 16.32 -2.04
C TRP A 214 7.00 17.79 -2.32
N LYS A 215 5.71 18.09 -2.47
CA LYS A 215 5.24 19.49 -2.64
C LYS A 215 5.53 20.38 -1.42
N ALA A 216 5.68 19.79 -0.26
CA ALA A 216 6.06 20.47 0.98
C ALA A 216 7.58 20.60 1.16
N GLY A 217 8.38 20.12 0.20
CA GLY A 217 9.85 20.18 0.20
C GLY A 217 10.55 18.97 0.79
N TRP A 218 9.83 17.89 1.10
CA TRP A 218 10.42 16.69 1.65
C TRP A 218 10.77 15.67 0.59
N HIS A 219 11.94 15.01 0.74
CA HIS A 219 12.37 13.91 -0.10
C HIS A 219 11.89 12.56 0.41
N VAL A 220 11.78 11.59 -0.51
CA VAL A 220 11.45 10.18 -0.23
C VAL A 220 12.67 9.34 -0.58
N LEU A 221 13.22 8.61 0.38
CA LEU A 221 14.46 7.86 0.24
C LEU A 221 14.20 6.35 0.34
N TYR A 222 14.65 5.60 -0.64
CA TYR A 222 14.81 4.16 -0.56
C TYR A 222 16.16 3.83 0.07
N TRP A 223 16.13 3.02 1.15
CA TRP A 223 17.29 2.65 1.95
C TRP A 223 17.47 1.14 1.97
N PRO A 224 18.26 0.54 1.02
CA PRO A 224 18.37 -0.91 0.85
C PRO A 224 19.12 -1.64 1.94
N GLU A 225 19.85 -0.94 2.82
CA GLU A 225 20.48 -1.54 3.99
C GLU A 225 19.45 -2.10 4.98
N ALA A 226 18.30 -1.42 5.14
CA ALA A 226 17.18 -1.93 5.88
C ALA A 226 16.39 -2.93 5.01
N LYS A 227 16.07 -4.11 5.57
CA LYS A 227 15.39 -5.18 4.83
C LYS A 227 14.16 -5.65 5.58
N ILE A 228 13.06 -5.79 4.85
CA ILE A 228 11.79 -6.28 5.40
C ILE A 228 11.18 -7.27 4.41
N VAL A 229 10.84 -8.46 4.90
CA VAL A 229 10.09 -9.44 4.10
C VAL A 229 8.63 -9.00 4.04
N HIS A 230 8.06 -8.94 2.85
CA HIS A 230 6.65 -8.66 2.63
C HIS A 230 5.98 -9.87 2.00
N LEU A 231 5.03 -10.46 2.71
CA LEU A 231 4.32 -11.68 2.32
C LEU A 231 3.18 -11.36 1.35
N VAL A 232 3.54 -10.79 0.22
CA VAL A 232 2.65 -10.31 -0.83
C VAL A 232 1.41 -11.19 -1.05
N GLY A 233 0.22 -10.57 -1.10
CA GLY A 233 -1.04 -11.26 -1.38
C GLY A 233 -1.65 -12.04 -0.21
N LYS A 234 -1.05 -12.01 0.98
CA LYS A 234 -1.59 -12.68 2.17
C LYS A 234 -2.69 -11.85 2.86
N SER A 235 -2.56 -10.53 2.81
CA SER A 235 -3.56 -9.61 3.38
C SER A 235 -4.55 -9.06 2.35
N ASN A 236 -4.21 -9.10 1.05
CA ASN A 236 -5.01 -8.50 -0.02
C ASN A 236 -4.97 -9.29 -1.34
N PRO A 237 -6.13 -9.61 -1.94
CA PRO A 237 -6.20 -10.40 -3.17
C PRO A 237 -5.83 -9.64 -4.46
N LEU A 238 -5.58 -8.30 -4.42
CA LEU A 238 -5.44 -7.51 -5.65
C LEU A 238 -4.29 -7.99 -6.55
N GLU A 239 -3.16 -8.34 -5.96
CA GLU A 239 -2.00 -8.80 -6.74
C GLU A 239 -2.26 -10.12 -7.43
N ALA A 240 -2.92 -11.06 -6.73
CA ALA A 240 -3.37 -12.31 -7.34
C ALA A 240 -4.38 -12.06 -8.46
N LEU A 241 -5.33 -11.14 -8.25
CA LEU A 241 -6.29 -10.74 -9.27
C LEU A 241 -5.59 -10.06 -10.47
N ALA A 242 -4.60 -9.19 -10.20
CA ALA A 242 -3.84 -8.51 -11.25
C ALA A 242 -2.98 -9.50 -12.05
N ALA A 243 -2.30 -10.42 -11.39
CA ALA A 243 -1.52 -11.49 -12.03
C ALA A 243 -2.40 -12.41 -12.88
N ALA A 244 -3.59 -12.77 -12.37
CA ALA A 244 -4.59 -13.54 -13.10
C ALA A 244 -5.39 -12.72 -14.12
N ARG A 245 -5.14 -11.42 -14.25
CA ARG A 245 -5.88 -10.47 -15.12
C ARG A 245 -7.38 -10.44 -14.87
N LYS A 246 -7.79 -10.81 -13.67
CA LYS A 246 -9.17 -10.74 -13.21
C LYS A 246 -9.60 -9.29 -12.95
N ARG A 247 -10.90 -9.07 -12.86
CA ARG A 247 -11.48 -7.77 -12.56
C ARG A 247 -11.00 -7.25 -11.21
N LYS A 248 -10.44 -6.04 -11.18
CA LYS A 248 -10.02 -5.38 -9.94
C LYS A 248 -11.22 -4.86 -9.16
N PRO A 249 -11.12 -4.76 -7.82
CA PRO A 249 -12.20 -4.24 -6.99
C PRO A 249 -12.56 -2.78 -7.33
N TYR A 250 -13.81 -2.42 -7.08
CA TYR A 250 -14.35 -1.06 -7.28
C TYR A 250 -13.48 0.03 -6.62
N TYR A 251 -13.02 -0.20 -5.39
CA TYR A 251 -12.25 0.80 -4.65
C TYR A 251 -10.91 1.15 -5.31
N PHE A 252 -10.30 0.25 -6.07
CA PHE A 252 -9.09 0.53 -6.83
C PHE A 252 -9.34 1.64 -7.87
N TYR A 253 -10.41 1.53 -8.63
CA TYR A 253 -10.74 2.54 -9.65
C TYR A 253 -11.32 3.82 -9.06
N ALA A 254 -12.03 3.73 -7.94
CA ALA A 254 -12.48 4.90 -7.18
C ALA A 254 -11.28 5.71 -6.66
N SER A 255 -10.27 5.05 -6.07
CA SER A 255 -9.01 5.67 -5.63
C SER A 255 -8.24 6.28 -6.81
N ARG A 256 -8.15 5.56 -7.94
CA ARG A 256 -7.52 6.08 -9.17
C ARG A 256 -8.18 7.38 -9.63
N THR A 257 -9.49 7.40 -9.67
CA THR A 257 -10.27 8.57 -10.09
C THR A 257 -10.06 9.75 -9.15
N TRP A 258 -10.10 9.50 -7.84
CA TRP A 258 -9.79 10.51 -6.81
C TRP A 258 -8.41 11.12 -7.02
N TYR A 259 -7.37 10.29 -7.19
CA TYR A 259 -6.00 10.73 -7.43
C TYR A 259 -5.88 11.64 -8.65
N TYR A 260 -6.44 11.23 -9.79
CA TYR A 260 -6.38 12.05 -10.99
C TYR A 260 -7.12 13.38 -10.84
N ALA A 261 -8.28 13.40 -10.18
CA ALA A 261 -9.02 14.62 -9.91
C ALA A 261 -8.26 15.56 -8.96
N LYS A 262 -7.61 15.01 -7.94
CA LYS A 262 -6.86 15.79 -6.94
C LYS A 262 -5.62 16.45 -7.53
N PHE A 263 -4.86 15.72 -8.36
CA PHE A 263 -3.56 16.21 -8.84
C PHE A 263 -3.58 16.77 -10.26
N TYR A 264 -4.61 16.49 -11.05
CA TYR A 264 -4.74 16.94 -12.44
C TYR A 264 -6.05 17.72 -12.69
N GLY A 265 -6.73 18.12 -11.61
CA GLY A 265 -7.99 18.85 -11.68
C GLY A 265 -9.19 17.98 -12.05
N ARG A 266 -10.38 18.57 -12.06
CA ARG A 266 -11.65 17.85 -12.32
C ARG A 266 -11.69 17.10 -13.66
N THR A 267 -10.95 17.59 -14.66
CA THR A 267 -10.81 16.94 -15.98
C THR A 267 -9.75 15.84 -16.00
N GLY A 268 -8.93 15.73 -14.94
CA GLY A 268 -7.87 14.74 -14.83
C GLY A 268 -8.32 13.29 -15.05
N PRO A 269 -9.41 12.82 -14.42
CA PRO A 269 -9.96 11.48 -14.67
C PRO A 269 -10.34 11.25 -16.14
N LEU A 270 -10.99 12.22 -16.78
CA LEU A 270 -11.36 12.14 -18.20
C LEU A 270 -10.11 12.01 -19.07
N LEU A 271 -9.10 12.86 -18.84
CA LEU A 271 -7.85 12.84 -19.60
C LEU A 271 -7.11 11.50 -19.40
N ALA A 272 -7.05 11.00 -18.18
CA ALA A 272 -6.45 9.70 -17.88
C ALA A 272 -7.17 8.55 -18.59
N ASN A 273 -8.51 8.59 -18.63
CA ASN A 273 -9.33 7.57 -19.31
C ASN A 273 -9.17 7.64 -20.84
N LEU A 274 -9.12 8.83 -21.43
CA LEU A 274 -8.88 9.02 -22.87
C LEU A 274 -7.46 8.53 -23.24
N CYS A 275 -6.45 8.85 -22.43
CA CYS A 275 -5.09 8.35 -22.62
C CYS A 275 -5.02 6.82 -22.50
N TRP A 276 -5.68 6.23 -21.51
CA TRP A 276 -5.78 4.78 -21.38
C TRP A 276 -6.46 4.14 -22.60
N THR A 277 -7.58 4.71 -23.06
CA THR A 277 -8.32 4.21 -24.23
C THR A 277 -7.48 4.26 -25.51
N ALA A 278 -6.77 5.37 -25.75
CA ALA A 278 -5.84 5.52 -26.86
C ALA A 278 -4.69 4.48 -26.77
N GLY A 279 -4.11 4.32 -25.59
CA GLY A 279 -3.11 3.29 -25.34
C GLY A 279 -3.64 1.88 -25.60
N ARG A 280 -4.87 1.58 -25.19
CA ARG A 280 -5.48 0.27 -25.42
C ARG A 280 -5.75 0.00 -26.91
N ALA A 281 -6.15 1.02 -27.67
CA ALA A 281 -6.29 0.89 -29.13
C ALA A 281 -4.96 0.52 -29.79
N LEU A 282 -3.84 1.15 -29.38
CA LEU A 282 -2.49 0.78 -29.83
C LEU A 282 -2.10 -0.64 -29.39
N GLY A 283 -2.44 -1.02 -28.17
CA GLY A 283 -2.22 -2.37 -27.65
C GLY A 283 -2.98 -3.44 -28.46
N LEU A 284 -4.24 -3.17 -28.83
CA LEU A 284 -5.03 -4.05 -29.69
C LEU A 284 -4.42 -4.21 -31.08
N ALA A 285 -3.96 -3.12 -31.71
CA ALA A 285 -3.26 -3.19 -32.99
C ALA A 285 -2.03 -4.09 -32.92
N ARG A 286 -1.23 -4.00 -31.83
CA ARG A 286 -0.10 -4.90 -31.59
C ARG A 286 -0.52 -6.36 -31.41
N GLU A 287 -1.62 -6.62 -30.69
CA GLU A 287 -2.15 -7.96 -30.46
C GLU A 287 -2.60 -8.62 -31.79
N LEU A 288 -3.13 -7.83 -32.73
CA LEU A 288 -3.51 -8.29 -34.07
C LEU A 288 -2.29 -8.61 -34.94
N THR A 289 -1.14 -7.94 -34.73
CA THR A 289 0.08 -8.12 -35.55
C THR A 289 1.01 -9.22 -35.05
N GLY A 290 0.61 -10.04 -34.06
CA GLY A 290 1.32 -11.25 -33.65
C GLY A 290 1.73 -11.37 -32.20
N ASN A 291 1.72 -10.30 -31.40
CA ASN A 291 1.95 -10.39 -29.96
C ASN A 291 0.62 -10.48 -29.19
N LYS A 292 0.16 -11.72 -28.99
CA LYS A 292 -1.17 -12.02 -28.42
C LYS A 292 -1.29 -11.83 -26.89
N GLN A 293 -0.28 -11.31 -26.20
CA GLN A 293 -0.39 -11.09 -24.75
C GLN A 293 -1.27 -9.90 -24.42
N VAL A 294 -2.44 -10.17 -23.83
CA VAL A 294 -3.34 -9.14 -23.30
C VAL A 294 -2.73 -8.57 -22.01
N HIS A 295 -2.62 -7.24 -21.88
CA HIS A 295 -2.01 -6.58 -20.71
C HIS A 295 -3.04 -5.88 -19.81
N THR A 296 -4.34 -5.97 -20.12
CA THR A 296 -5.42 -5.33 -19.35
C THR A 296 -6.18 -6.33 -18.51
N SER A 297 -6.72 -5.88 -17.38
CA SER A 297 -7.59 -6.68 -16.54
C SER A 297 -8.99 -6.82 -17.16
N GLU A 298 -9.72 -7.85 -16.74
CA GLU A 298 -11.10 -8.07 -17.14
C GLU A 298 -11.96 -6.83 -16.85
N LYS A 299 -12.77 -6.39 -17.82
CA LYS A 299 -13.67 -5.23 -17.77
C LYS A 299 -13.00 -3.89 -17.37
N GLU A 300 -11.68 -3.78 -17.46
CA GLU A 300 -10.95 -2.56 -17.12
C GLU A 300 -11.44 -1.34 -17.91
N TRP A 301 -11.83 -1.51 -19.17
CA TRP A 301 -12.37 -0.46 -20.03
C TRP A 301 -13.68 0.17 -19.53
N LEU A 302 -14.47 -0.57 -18.72
CA LEU A 302 -15.64 -0.05 -18.02
C LEU A 302 -15.25 0.56 -16.67
N ASP A 303 -14.37 -0.13 -15.94
CA ASP A 303 -14.07 0.19 -14.55
C ASP A 303 -13.27 1.48 -14.41
N ILE A 304 -12.48 1.88 -15.42
CA ILE A 304 -11.78 3.17 -15.42
C ILE A 304 -12.73 4.38 -15.33
N TRP A 305 -14.02 4.22 -15.68
CA TRP A 305 -15.03 5.27 -15.57
C TRP A 305 -15.70 5.36 -14.20
N THR A 306 -15.26 4.56 -13.24
CA THR A 306 -15.77 4.60 -11.87
C THR A 306 -15.64 6.00 -11.27
N ASN A 307 -16.74 6.57 -10.79
CA ASN A 307 -16.84 7.90 -10.14
C ASN A 307 -16.36 9.10 -10.99
N TRP A 308 -16.12 8.98 -12.29
CA TRP A 308 -15.47 10.05 -13.08
C TRP A 308 -16.25 11.39 -13.11
N LEU A 309 -17.58 11.37 -12.96
CA LEU A 309 -18.43 12.56 -12.83
C LEU A 309 -18.44 13.14 -11.41
N LYS A 310 -18.21 12.30 -10.40
CA LYS A 310 -18.16 12.67 -8.99
C LYS A 310 -16.90 12.09 -8.35
N PRO A 311 -15.70 12.58 -8.73
CA PRO A 311 -14.43 11.94 -8.40
C PRO A 311 -14.16 11.87 -6.89
N PHE A 312 -14.63 12.85 -6.13
CA PHE A 312 -14.45 12.91 -4.67
C PHE A 312 -15.61 12.29 -3.90
N LYS A 313 -16.30 11.31 -4.50
CA LYS A 313 -17.29 10.52 -3.77
C LYS A 313 -16.54 9.63 -2.77
N PRO A 314 -16.79 9.74 -1.45
CA PRO A 314 -16.13 8.90 -0.46
C PRO A 314 -16.33 7.42 -0.82
N PRO A 315 -15.33 6.57 -0.59
CA PRO A 315 -15.49 5.14 -0.75
C PRO A 315 -16.61 4.66 0.16
N LYS A 316 -17.43 3.73 -0.32
CA LYS A 316 -18.36 3.04 0.57
C LYS A 316 -17.52 2.31 1.62
N ARG A 317 -17.68 2.69 2.88
CA ARG A 317 -17.11 1.95 4.00
C ARG A 317 -17.58 0.51 3.86
N TRP A 318 -16.65 -0.43 3.89
CA TRP A 318 -16.96 -1.83 3.69
C TRP A 318 -17.69 -2.36 4.93
N GLU A 319 -19.00 -2.45 4.88
CA GLU A 319 -19.79 -3.20 5.84
C GLU A 319 -19.77 -4.67 5.42
N ALA A 320 -19.21 -5.54 6.24
CA ALA A 320 -19.26 -6.98 6.05
C ALA A 320 -20.74 -7.44 6.23
N GLY A 321 -21.51 -7.38 5.15
CA GLY A 321 -22.95 -7.69 5.14
C GLY A 321 -23.64 -7.28 3.85
N ASN A 322 -23.10 -6.36 3.08
CA ASN A 322 -23.68 -5.90 1.82
C ASN A 322 -23.13 -6.64 0.58
N SER A 323 -22.95 -7.96 0.65
CA SER A 323 -22.65 -8.81 -0.51
C SER A 323 -23.89 -9.18 -1.34
N LYS A 324 -25.01 -8.46 -1.18
CA LYS A 324 -26.15 -8.56 -2.12
C LYS A 324 -25.93 -7.60 -3.29
N GLY A 325 -25.10 -8.01 -4.24
CA GLY A 325 -24.93 -7.27 -5.48
C GLY A 325 -23.55 -7.44 -6.12
N ASN A 326 -23.14 -8.65 -6.41
CA ASN A 326 -22.24 -9.20 -7.40
C ASN A 326 -21.51 -10.45 -6.86
N SER A 327 -22.30 -11.42 -6.41
CA SER A 327 -21.82 -12.78 -6.24
C SER A 327 -22.03 -13.49 -7.58
N THR A 328 -20.99 -13.65 -8.35
CA THR A 328 -20.86 -14.83 -9.20
C THR A 328 -19.54 -15.47 -8.86
N ASP A 329 -19.68 -16.57 -8.15
CA ASP A 329 -18.88 -17.79 -8.16
C ASP A 329 -17.36 -17.68 -8.29
N SER A 330 -16.66 -17.99 -7.22
CA SER A 330 -15.46 -18.83 -7.23
C SER A 330 -14.47 -18.49 -6.09
N VAL A 331 -14.85 -18.73 -4.84
CA VAL A 331 -13.88 -18.93 -3.74
C VAL A 331 -14.44 -20.01 -2.80
N GLN A 332 -14.83 -21.16 -3.36
CA GLN A 332 -15.20 -22.33 -2.57
C GLN A 332 -14.45 -23.61 -2.97
N ALA A 333 -13.41 -23.51 -3.79
CA ALA A 333 -12.73 -24.69 -4.34
C ALA A 333 -11.39 -25.08 -3.68
N ASP A 334 -10.93 -24.43 -2.61
CA ASP A 334 -9.61 -24.76 -2.03
C ASP A 334 -9.61 -25.11 -0.54
N LYS A 335 -10.77 -25.47 0.04
CA LYS A 335 -10.80 -26.03 1.40
C LYS A 335 -10.72 -27.56 1.49
N GLN A 336 -10.73 -28.28 0.37
CA GLN A 336 -10.76 -29.75 0.37
C GLN A 336 -9.45 -30.43 -0.02
N SER A 337 -8.39 -29.70 -0.39
CA SER A 337 -7.10 -30.34 -0.76
C SER A 337 -6.00 -30.28 0.31
N MET A 338 -6.30 -29.80 1.50
CA MET A 338 -5.31 -29.73 2.61
C MET A 338 -5.60 -30.71 3.78
N GLU A 339 -6.62 -31.54 3.68
CA GLU A 339 -6.91 -32.57 4.71
C GLU A 339 -6.53 -34.01 4.34
N THR A 340 -5.88 -34.24 3.19
CA THR A 340 -5.36 -35.55 2.82
C THR A 340 -3.89 -35.48 2.46
N SER A 341 -3.03 -35.26 3.44
CA SER A 341 -1.62 -35.72 3.46
C SER A 341 -1.10 -35.58 4.89
N THR A 342 -1.43 -36.58 5.69
CA THR A 342 -0.62 -36.97 6.86
C THR A 342 0.66 -37.59 6.41
#